data_0dfcb80fd9a911c87e6d179a8bdef0e6
#
_entry.id   0dfcb80fd9a911c87e6d179a8bdef0e6
#
_cell.length_a   1.000
_cell.length_b   1.000
_cell.length_c   1.000
_cell.angle_alpha   90.00
_cell.angle_beta   90.00
_cell.angle_gamma   90.00
#
_symmetry.space_group_name_H-M   'P 1'
#
loop_
_entity.id
_entity.type
_entity.pdbx_description
1 polymer ?
#
loop_
_entity_poly.entity_id
_entity_poly.type
_entity_poly.pdbx_seq_one_letter_code
_entity_poly.pdbx_strand_id
1 'polypeptide(L)'
;QEGLGKAAAWCWIIGFVGAFGPLYILGIMGATRRLDHYDASLGWQGLFIVAGIGLMIMMLGAGLQALQLLVSIIQRKKNRDTTGDPWNGRTLEWSVPSPAPSYNFAITPVIRGRDAFWDMKHDKNYPKNKFEPFHLPKNSPFGLLIAFASFLMCFALIWHIWWLLIVGTLALLALLIVRFADEDTEILITKEVVAREQKGVV
;
A
#
# COMPACT_ATOMS: atom_id res chain seq x y z
N GLN A 1 8.23 10.37 12.84
CA GLN A 1 7.97 11.20 14.05
C GLN A 1 6.46 11.23 14.34
N GLU A 2 6.05 10.66 15.45
CA GLU A 2 4.63 10.54 15.81
C GLU A 2 3.93 11.89 16.00
N GLY A 3 4.59 12.88 16.60
CA GLY A 3 4.00 14.19 16.88
C GLY A 3 3.53 14.90 15.61
N LEU A 4 4.40 14.99 14.60
CA LEU A 4 4.04 15.58 13.30
C LEU A 4 2.97 14.77 12.58
N GLY A 5 3.04 13.44 12.64
CA GLY A 5 2.03 12.57 12.05
C GLY A 5 0.65 12.74 12.68
N LYS A 6 0.57 12.81 14.01
CA LYS A 6 -0.67 13.07 14.76
C LYS A 6 -1.23 14.45 14.43
N ALA A 7 -0.40 15.49 14.38
CA ALA A 7 -0.82 16.83 14.00
C ALA A 7 -1.37 16.87 12.58
N ALA A 8 -0.70 16.25 11.62
CA ALA A 8 -1.19 16.14 10.24
C ALA A 8 -2.53 15.41 10.17
N ALA A 9 -2.68 14.27 10.87
CA ALA A 9 -3.92 13.50 10.89
C ALA A 9 -5.11 14.33 11.44
N TRP A 10 -4.91 15.07 12.53
CA TRP A 10 -5.94 15.94 13.06
C TRP A 10 -6.29 17.09 12.12
N CYS A 11 -5.32 17.70 11.45
CA CYS A 11 -5.58 18.70 10.43
C CYS A 11 -6.39 18.14 9.26
N TRP A 12 -6.11 16.90 8.83
CA TRP A 12 -6.92 16.24 7.81
C TRP A 12 -8.36 16.01 8.25
N ILE A 13 -8.58 15.47 9.45
CA ILE A 13 -9.92 15.14 9.97
C ILE A 13 -10.74 16.42 10.16
N ILE A 14 -10.20 17.40 10.90
CA ILE A 14 -10.91 18.66 11.19
C ILE A 14 -11.12 19.46 9.91
N GLY A 15 -10.10 19.56 9.07
CA GLY A 15 -10.17 20.28 7.81
C GLY A 15 -11.16 19.65 6.84
N PHE A 16 -11.21 18.31 6.76
CA PHE A 16 -12.19 17.59 5.92
C PHE A 16 -13.63 17.87 6.36
N VAL A 17 -13.93 17.75 7.64
CA VAL A 17 -15.26 18.04 8.18
C VAL A 17 -15.61 19.52 7.97
N GLY A 18 -14.67 20.44 8.22
CA GLY A 18 -14.86 21.87 8.04
C GLY A 18 -15.03 22.30 6.57
N ALA A 19 -14.34 21.63 5.64
CA ALA A 19 -14.44 21.91 4.22
C ALA A 19 -15.73 21.32 3.61
N PHE A 20 -15.96 20.03 3.81
CA PHE A 20 -17.04 19.32 3.13
C PHE A 20 -18.39 19.40 3.85
N GLY A 21 -18.41 19.53 5.18
CA GLY A 21 -19.67 19.67 5.93
C GLY A 21 -20.55 20.79 5.42
N PRO A 22 -20.05 22.04 5.34
CA PRO A 22 -20.82 23.16 4.76
C PRO A 22 -21.21 22.94 3.30
N LEU A 23 -20.35 22.29 2.49
CA LEU A 23 -20.68 22.00 1.09
C LEU A 23 -21.80 20.96 0.96
N TYR A 24 -21.88 19.99 1.86
CA TYR A 24 -23.04 19.08 1.92
C TYR A 24 -24.34 19.82 2.25
N ILE A 25 -24.27 20.74 3.22
CA ILE A 25 -25.44 21.57 3.57
C ILE A 25 -25.87 22.41 2.36
N LEU A 26 -24.93 23.06 1.66
CA LEU A 26 -25.21 23.81 0.43
C LEU A 26 -25.84 22.92 -0.65
N GLY A 27 -25.37 21.69 -0.80
CA GLY A 27 -25.96 20.73 -1.74
C GLY A 27 -27.42 20.41 -1.40
N ILE A 28 -27.76 20.24 -0.13
CA ILE A 28 -29.14 20.04 0.34
C ILE A 28 -29.99 21.31 0.11
N MET A 29 -29.40 22.50 0.24
CA MET A 29 -30.03 23.78 -0.05
C MET A 29 -30.23 24.07 -1.55
N GLY A 30 -29.79 23.15 -2.43
CA GLY A 30 -29.97 23.26 -3.87
C GLY A 30 -28.81 23.90 -4.63
N ALA A 31 -27.62 24.02 -4.03
CA ALA A 31 -26.43 24.49 -4.74
C ALA A 31 -26.06 23.53 -5.88
N THR A 32 -26.06 24.04 -7.11
CA THR A 32 -25.74 23.27 -8.30
C THR A 32 -24.23 23.16 -8.50
N ARG A 33 -23.77 22.10 -9.17
CA ARG A 33 -22.36 21.90 -9.48
C ARG A 33 -21.93 22.74 -10.68
N ARG A 34 -20.63 23.03 -10.79
CA ARG A 34 -19.96 23.59 -11.97
C ARG A 34 -20.41 25.02 -12.33
N LEU A 35 -20.85 25.77 -11.35
CA LEU A 35 -21.04 27.23 -11.52
C LEU A 35 -19.72 27.93 -11.20
N ASP A 36 -19.47 29.02 -11.93
CA ASP A 36 -18.32 29.88 -11.71
C ASP A 36 -18.53 30.81 -10.49
N HIS A 37 -19.78 31.15 -10.19
CA HIS A 37 -20.16 31.94 -9.03
C HIS A 37 -21.58 31.60 -8.57
N TYR A 38 -21.91 32.02 -7.36
CA TYR A 38 -23.27 32.00 -6.80
C TYR A 38 -23.71 33.41 -6.48
N ASP A 39 -24.98 33.73 -6.72
CA ASP A 39 -25.55 35.03 -6.45
C ASP A 39 -25.47 35.34 -4.95
N ALA A 40 -25.04 36.56 -4.61
CA ALA A 40 -24.94 37.03 -3.22
C ALA A 40 -26.27 37.06 -2.47
N SER A 41 -27.39 37.17 -3.21
CA SER A 41 -28.74 37.15 -2.65
C SER A 41 -29.12 35.82 -1.99
N LEU A 42 -28.44 34.72 -2.34
CA LEU A 42 -28.69 33.40 -1.78
C LEU A 42 -28.24 33.27 -0.31
N GLY A 43 -27.43 34.16 0.21
CA GLY A 43 -26.98 34.16 1.60
C GLY A 43 -26.03 33.02 1.97
N TRP A 44 -25.44 32.33 0.99
CA TRP A 44 -24.59 31.14 1.20
C TRP A 44 -23.14 31.45 1.56
N GLN A 45 -22.77 32.74 1.54
CA GLN A 45 -21.38 33.19 1.73
C GLN A 45 -20.75 32.65 3.04
N GLY A 46 -21.50 32.63 4.14
CA GLY A 46 -21.00 32.14 5.42
C GLY A 46 -20.54 30.65 5.36
N LEU A 47 -21.31 29.80 4.67
CA LEU A 47 -20.96 28.39 4.49
C LEU A 47 -19.72 28.20 3.61
N PHE A 48 -19.56 29.02 2.56
CA PHE A 48 -18.35 29.02 1.73
C PHE A 48 -17.12 29.50 2.51
N ILE A 49 -17.26 30.51 3.39
CA ILE A 49 -16.14 30.95 4.25
C ILE A 49 -15.70 29.81 5.19
N VAL A 50 -16.64 29.14 5.84
CA VAL A 50 -16.33 28.00 6.71
C VAL A 50 -15.67 26.87 5.91
N ALA A 51 -16.18 26.55 4.73
CA ALA A 51 -15.57 25.58 3.84
C ALA A 51 -14.13 25.98 3.42
N GLY A 52 -13.91 27.27 3.13
CA GLY A 52 -12.58 27.80 2.83
C GLY A 52 -11.60 27.67 3.99
N ILE A 53 -12.03 27.94 5.22
CA ILE A 53 -11.21 27.73 6.43
C ILE A 53 -10.87 26.23 6.58
N GLY A 54 -11.85 25.34 6.38
CA GLY A 54 -11.62 23.89 6.40
C GLY A 54 -10.56 23.48 5.38
N LEU A 55 -10.62 24.02 4.16
CA LEU A 55 -9.62 23.76 3.12
C LEU A 55 -8.22 24.24 3.55
N MET A 56 -8.10 25.42 4.14
CA MET A 56 -6.81 25.92 4.64
C MET A 56 -6.21 25.00 5.71
N ILE A 57 -7.05 24.46 6.61
CA ILE A 57 -6.61 23.48 7.61
C ILE A 57 -6.14 22.18 6.92
N MET A 58 -6.82 21.71 5.88
CA MET A 58 -6.37 20.55 5.09
C MET A 58 -5.03 20.81 4.40
N MET A 59 -4.84 22.00 3.82
CA MET A 59 -3.56 22.39 3.22
C MET A 59 -2.42 22.40 4.25
N LEU A 60 -2.68 22.89 5.46
CA LEU A 60 -1.74 22.81 6.58
C LEU A 60 -1.42 21.34 6.92
N GLY A 61 -2.44 20.47 6.95
CA GLY A 61 -2.28 19.03 7.14
C GLY A 61 -1.37 18.39 6.09
N ALA A 62 -1.57 18.72 4.83
CA ALA A 62 -0.72 18.27 3.72
C ALA A 62 0.73 18.75 3.88
N GLY A 63 0.94 20.01 4.26
CA GLY A 63 2.27 20.57 4.55
C GLY A 63 2.97 19.85 5.72
N LEU A 64 2.26 19.59 6.82
CA LEU A 64 2.78 18.84 7.96
C LEU A 64 3.10 17.39 7.60
N GLN A 65 2.31 16.75 6.73
CA GLN A 65 2.57 15.41 6.25
C GLN A 65 3.83 15.36 5.37
N ALA A 66 3.99 16.31 4.45
CA ALA A 66 5.19 16.42 3.64
C ALA A 66 6.44 16.66 4.50
N LEU A 67 6.34 17.54 5.50
CA LEU A 67 7.41 17.78 6.47
C LEU A 67 7.74 16.52 7.28
N GLN A 68 6.73 15.79 7.75
CA GLN A 68 6.89 14.54 8.48
C GLN A 68 7.63 13.49 7.65
N LEU A 69 7.29 13.35 6.36
CA LEU A 69 7.98 12.45 5.43
C LEU A 69 9.43 12.86 5.24
N LEU A 70 9.68 14.13 5.00
CA LEU A 70 11.04 14.67 4.82
C LEU A 70 11.90 14.41 6.06
N VAL A 71 11.41 14.74 7.24
CA VAL A 71 12.12 14.51 8.51
C VAL A 71 12.33 13.01 8.75
N SER A 72 11.37 12.16 8.42
CA SER A 72 11.50 10.70 8.55
C SER A 72 12.57 10.13 7.61
N ILE A 73 12.68 10.65 6.39
CA ILE A 73 13.74 10.26 5.44
C ILE A 73 15.11 10.69 5.95
N ILE A 74 15.25 11.94 6.41
CA ILE A 74 16.53 12.48 6.91
C ILE A 74 16.97 11.72 8.18
N GLN A 75 16.04 11.46 9.09
CA GLN A 75 16.33 10.83 10.38
C GLN A 75 16.11 9.32 10.39
N ARG A 76 15.98 8.67 9.22
CA ARG A 76 15.64 7.23 9.11
C ARG A 76 16.52 6.30 9.92
N LYS A 77 17.85 6.63 10.02
CA LYS A 77 18.81 5.81 10.79
C LYS A 77 18.58 5.92 12.31
N LYS A 78 18.18 7.12 12.79
CA LYS A 78 17.99 7.39 14.22
C LYS A 78 16.63 6.88 14.71
N ASN A 79 15.59 6.99 13.89
CA ASN A 79 14.21 6.68 14.26
C ASN A 79 13.75 5.30 13.75
N ARG A 80 14.69 4.47 13.27
CA ARG A 80 14.36 3.12 12.83
C ARG A 80 13.89 2.27 14.01
N ASP A 81 12.71 1.69 13.88
CA ASP A 81 12.28 0.66 14.80
C ASP A 81 13.12 -0.60 14.62
N THR A 82 13.58 -1.16 15.74
CA THR A 82 14.36 -2.40 15.80
C THR A 82 13.56 -3.55 16.41
N THR A 83 12.36 -3.29 16.92
CA THR A 83 11.52 -4.30 17.58
C THR A 83 10.66 -5.08 16.59
N GLY A 84 10.39 -4.51 15.39
CA GLY A 84 9.49 -5.09 14.40
C GLY A 84 7.99 -4.92 14.72
N ASP A 85 7.68 -4.56 15.97
CA ASP A 85 6.30 -4.36 16.44
C ASP A 85 6.20 -3.14 17.36
N PRO A 86 6.36 -1.92 16.83
CA PRO A 86 6.46 -0.68 17.59
C PRO A 86 5.19 -0.30 18.36
N TRP A 87 4.03 -0.86 18.02
CA TRP A 87 2.74 -0.56 18.63
C TRP A 87 2.14 -1.71 19.42
N ASN A 88 2.90 -2.79 19.63
CA ASN A 88 2.44 -4.01 20.30
C ASN A 88 1.14 -4.55 19.68
N GLY A 89 1.19 -4.76 18.37
CA GLY A 89 0.07 -5.20 17.55
C GLY A 89 -0.48 -6.55 17.99
N ARG A 90 -1.75 -6.81 17.67
CA ARG A 90 -2.47 -8.03 18.10
C ARG A 90 -2.75 -8.99 16.94
N THR A 91 -2.77 -8.46 15.72
CA THR A 91 -3.13 -9.19 14.50
C THR A 91 -1.89 -9.67 13.75
N LEU A 92 -2.06 -10.63 12.83
CA LEU A 92 -0.95 -11.36 12.19
C LEU A 92 -0.02 -10.50 11.33
N GLU A 93 -0.49 -9.39 10.79
CA GLU A 93 0.33 -8.47 10.00
C GLU A 93 1.52 -7.90 10.77
N TRP A 94 1.44 -7.86 12.11
CA TRP A 94 2.52 -7.41 12.99
C TRP A 94 3.51 -8.52 13.36
N SER A 95 3.24 -9.77 12.95
CA SER A 95 4.09 -10.91 13.26
C SER A 95 5.23 -11.11 12.24
N VAL A 96 5.26 -10.32 11.19
CA VAL A 96 6.29 -10.38 10.13
C VAL A 96 7.15 -9.12 10.12
N PRO A 97 8.43 -9.22 9.74
CA PRO A 97 9.31 -8.05 9.64
C PRO A 97 8.84 -7.07 8.55
N SER A 98 9.32 -5.82 8.63
CA SER A 98 9.08 -4.81 7.61
C SER A 98 10.40 -4.48 6.87
N PRO A 99 10.47 -4.64 5.54
CA PRO A 99 9.44 -5.17 4.63
C PRO A 99 9.16 -6.67 4.85
N ALA A 100 7.92 -7.10 4.55
CA ALA A 100 7.56 -8.52 4.67
C ALA A 100 8.40 -9.38 3.71
N PRO A 101 8.96 -10.51 4.18
CA PRO A 101 9.70 -11.43 3.32
C PRO A 101 8.78 -12.13 2.33
N SER A 102 9.35 -12.62 1.23
CA SER A 102 8.57 -13.26 0.16
C SER A 102 7.86 -14.55 0.58
N TYR A 103 8.33 -15.22 1.63
CA TYR A 103 7.69 -16.40 2.23
C TYR A 103 6.61 -16.04 3.27
N ASN A 104 6.38 -14.76 3.58
CA ASN A 104 5.46 -14.22 4.60
C ASN A 104 5.83 -14.66 6.03
N PHE A 105 5.40 -15.85 6.44
CA PHE A 105 5.60 -16.37 7.79
C PHE A 105 6.74 -17.38 7.81
N ALA A 106 7.75 -17.12 8.64
CA ALA A 106 8.86 -18.05 8.85
C ALA A 106 8.42 -19.36 9.55
N ILE A 107 7.34 -19.27 10.31
CA ILE A 107 6.66 -20.40 10.95
C ILE A 107 5.18 -20.24 10.68
N THR A 108 4.53 -21.25 10.13
CA THR A 108 3.08 -21.20 9.83
C THR A 108 2.30 -20.94 11.12
N PRO A 109 1.55 -19.84 11.22
CA PRO A 109 0.83 -19.51 12.44
C PRO A 109 -0.37 -20.43 12.64
N VAL A 110 -0.60 -20.87 13.88
CA VAL A 110 -1.82 -21.58 14.28
C VAL A 110 -2.82 -20.58 14.81
N ILE A 111 -3.90 -20.34 14.06
CA ILE A 111 -4.91 -19.35 14.40
C ILE A 111 -5.96 -20.01 15.30
N ARG A 112 -6.03 -19.56 16.56
CA ARG A 112 -7.02 -20.02 17.56
C ARG A 112 -8.09 -18.98 17.85
N GLY A 113 -7.87 -17.72 17.45
CA GLY A 113 -8.76 -16.61 17.74
C GLY A 113 -8.55 -15.43 16.83
N ARG A 114 -9.25 -14.34 17.12
CA ARG A 114 -9.21 -13.09 16.33
C ARG A 114 -7.86 -12.37 16.42
N ASP A 115 -7.23 -12.42 17.59
CA ASP A 115 -5.97 -11.76 17.91
C ASP A 115 -4.82 -12.77 17.90
N ALA A 116 -4.61 -13.43 16.75
CA ALA A 116 -3.69 -14.57 16.65
C ALA A 116 -2.25 -14.23 17.03
N PHE A 117 -1.75 -13.04 16.69
CA PHE A 117 -0.38 -12.64 17.07
C PHE A 117 -0.26 -12.36 18.58
N TRP A 118 -1.31 -11.84 19.21
CA TRP A 118 -1.36 -11.72 20.66
C TRP A 118 -1.25 -13.08 21.36
N ASP A 119 -2.00 -14.07 20.85
CA ASP A 119 -1.95 -15.44 21.38
C ASP A 119 -0.55 -16.05 21.19
N MET A 120 0.07 -15.85 20.03
CA MET A 120 1.45 -16.31 19.74
C MET A 120 2.49 -15.71 20.71
N LYS A 121 2.37 -14.41 21.05
CA LYS A 121 3.27 -13.73 21.99
C LYS A 121 3.18 -14.33 23.39
N HIS A 122 2.00 -14.78 23.82
CA HIS A 122 1.72 -15.29 25.16
C HIS A 122 1.78 -16.81 25.26
N ASP A 123 1.82 -17.53 24.13
CA ASP A 123 1.95 -18.97 24.09
C ASP A 123 3.42 -19.37 24.35
N LYS A 124 3.69 -19.95 25.55
CA LYS A 124 5.01 -20.44 25.95
C LYS A 124 5.52 -21.58 25.06
N ASN A 125 4.61 -22.30 24.39
CA ASN A 125 4.93 -23.44 23.54
C ASN A 125 5.04 -23.04 22.06
N TYR A 126 4.90 -21.75 21.73
CA TYR A 126 5.06 -21.31 20.35
C TYR A 126 6.50 -21.52 19.89
N PRO A 127 6.73 -22.19 18.73
CA PRO A 127 8.07 -22.53 18.27
C PRO A 127 8.80 -21.30 17.74
N LYS A 128 9.64 -20.68 18.57
CA LYS A 128 10.33 -19.43 18.25
C LYS A 128 11.51 -19.56 17.31
N ASN A 129 12.12 -20.76 17.16
CA ASN A 129 13.38 -20.96 16.45
C ASN A 129 13.42 -22.20 15.53
N LYS A 130 12.28 -22.73 15.12
CA LYS A 130 12.22 -23.87 14.18
C LYS A 130 11.95 -23.34 12.76
N PHE A 131 12.99 -22.83 12.12
CA PHE A 131 12.90 -22.38 10.75
C PHE A 131 13.19 -23.52 9.78
N GLU A 132 12.38 -23.60 8.72
CA GLU A 132 12.55 -24.53 7.61
C GLU A 132 12.98 -23.78 6.35
N PRO A 133 13.65 -24.43 5.40
CA PRO A 133 13.93 -23.81 4.11
C PRO A 133 12.64 -23.67 3.29
N PHE A 134 12.55 -22.60 2.48
CA PHE A 134 11.40 -22.36 1.61
C PHE A 134 11.81 -22.49 0.14
N HIS A 135 11.00 -23.22 -0.63
CA HIS A 135 11.03 -23.19 -2.08
C HIS A 135 10.07 -22.12 -2.57
N LEU A 136 10.59 -21.13 -3.26
CA LEU A 136 9.79 -20.02 -3.78
C LEU A 136 9.99 -19.89 -5.29
N PRO A 137 8.97 -19.40 -6.02
CA PRO A 137 9.13 -19.10 -7.43
C PRO A 137 10.19 -18.01 -7.63
N LYS A 138 11.09 -18.26 -8.59
CA LYS A 138 12.12 -17.30 -9.00
C LYS A 138 11.50 -16.12 -9.72
N ASN A 139 11.98 -14.92 -9.40
CA ASN A 139 11.57 -13.73 -10.13
C ASN A 139 11.96 -13.84 -11.61
N SER A 140 11.00 -13.61 -12.49
CA SER A 140 11.23 -13.71 -13.93
C SER A 140 10.64 -12.48 -14.66
N PRO A 141 11.27 -11.99 -15.74
CA PRO A 141 10.75 -10.88 -16.54
C PRO A 141 9.59 -11.30 -17.45
N PHE A 142 9.29 -12.60 -17.56
CA PHE A 142 8.27 -13.12 -18.49
C PHE A 142 6.89 -12.52 -18.26
N GLY A 143 6.49 -12.25 -17.01
CA GLY A 143 5.21 -11.62 -16.72
C GLY A 143 5.05 -10.25 -17.41
N LEU A 144 6.10 -9.41 -17.34
CA LEU A 144 6.11 -8.10 -18.00
C LEU A 144 6.11 -8.22 -19.53
N LEU A 145 6.93 -9.14 -20.07
CA LEU A 145 7.04 -9.35 -21.51
C LEU A 145 5.74 -9.92 -22.11
N ILE A 146 5.09 -10.87 -21.45
CA ILE A 146 3.79 -11.41 -21.83
C ILE A 146 2.71 -10.32 -21.77
N ALA A 147 2.69 -9.51 -20.74
CA ALA A 147 1.76 -8.39 -20.63
C ALA A 147 1.94 -7.39 -21.77
N PHE A 148 3.18 -7.04 -22.13
CA PHE A 148 3.47 -6.14 -23.24
C PHE A 148 3.07 -6.74 -24.60
N ALA A 149 3.38 -8.00 -24.86
CA ALA A 149 2.96 -8.69 -26.09
C ALA A 149 1.43 -8.75 -26.21
N SER A 150 0.73 -9.07 -25.11
CA SER A 150 -0.73 -9.07 -25.04
C SER A 150 -1.31 -7.67 -25.27
N PHE A 151 -0.70 -6.64 -24.70
CA PHE A 151 -1.11 -5.25 -24.93
C PHE A 151 -0.99 -4.88 -26.40
N LEU A 152 0.15 -5.19 -27.06
CA LEU A 152 0.33 -4.93 -28.51
C LEU A 152 -0.71 -5.68 -29.35
N MET A 153 -1.00 -6.93 -29.01
CA MET A 153 -2.01 -7.74 -29.69
C MET A 153 -3.41 -7.09 -29.57
N CYS A 154 -3.82 -6.71 -28.35
CA CYS A 154 -5.11 -6.07 -28.11
C CYS A 154 -5.20 -4.69 -28.77
N PHE A 155 -4.13 -3.90 -28.71
CA PHE A 155 -4.05 -2.61 -29.39
C PHE A 155 -4.21 -2.77 -30.91
N ALA A 156 -3.48 -3.72 -31.50
CA ALA A 156 -3.55 -4.01 -32.93
C ALA A 156 -4.96 -4.46 -33.37
N LEU A 157 -5.64 -5.25 -32.54
CA LEU A 157 -7.00 -5.71 -32.77
C LEU A 157 -8.00 -4.53 -32.82
N ILE A 158 -7.91 -3.62 -31.83
CA ILE A 158 -8.80 -2.46 -31.73
C ILE A 158 -8.62 -1.52 -32.92
N TRP A 159 -7.37 -1.30 -33.35
CA TRP A 159 -7.03 -0.39 -34.46
C TRP A 159 -6.97 -1.06 -35.84
N HIS A 160 -7.32 -2.36 -35.93
CA HIS A 160 -7.30 -3.17 -37.15
C HIS A 160 -5.92 -3.19 -37.84
N ILE A 161 -4.82 -3.18 -37.06
CA ILE A 161 -3.44 -3.22 -37.56
C ILE A 161 -3.02 -4.69 -37.67
N TRP A 162 -3.40 -5.35 -38.76
CA TRP A 162 -3.28 -6.81 -38.92
C TRP A 162 -1.85 -7.35 -38.84
N TRP A 163 -0.88 -6.64 -39.40
CA TRP A 163 0.52 -7.06 -39.30
C TRP A 163 1.02 -7.04 -37.84
N LEU A 164 0.64 -6.03 -37.05
CA LEU A 164 1.01 -5.93 -35.64
C LEU A 164 0.30 -6.99 -34.79
N LEU A 165 -0.93 -7.35 -35.14
CA LEU A 165 -1.66 -8.46 -34.52
C LEU A 165 -0.91 -9.78 -34.70
N ILE A 166 -0.44 -10.07 -35.93
CA ILE A 166 0.34 -11.28 -36.21
C ILE A 166 1.63 -11.30 -35.40
N VAL A 167 2.39 -10.19 -35.40
CA VAL A 167 3.65 -10.06 -34.66
C VAL A 167 3.42 -10.21 -33.14
N GLY A 168 2.40 -9.55 -32.58
CA GLY A 168 2.06 -9.65 -31.18
C GLY A 168 1.65 -11.08 -30.77
N THR A 169 0.87 -11.74 -31.61
CA THR A 169 0.47 -13.14 -31.35
C THR A 169 1.66 -14.09 -31.40
N LEU A 170 2.54 -13.96 -32.40
CA LEU A 170 3.75 -14.79 -32.53
C LEU A 170 4.70 -14.53 -31.35
N ALA A 171 4.88 -13.27 -30.93
CA ALA A 171 5.69 -12.91 -29.78
C ALA A 171 5.12 -13.52 -28.49
N LEU A 172 3.81 -13.46 -28.28
CA LEU A 172 3.13 -14.06 -27.14
C LEU A 172 3.34 -15.57 -27.10
N LEU A 173 3.13 -16.26 -28.23
CA LEU A 173 3.35 -17.72 -28.32
C LEU A 173 4.81 -18.08 -28.06
N ALA A 174 5.77 -17.35 -28.63
CA ALA A 174 7.19 -17.59 -28.39
C ALA A 174 7.55 -17.41 -26.91
N LEU A 175 7.07 -16.36 -26.25
CA LEU A 175 7.30 -16.12 -24.82
C LEU A 175 6.70 -17.23 -23.95
N LEU A 176 5.51 -17.72 -24.27
CA LEU A 176 4.90 -18.83 -23.56
C LEU A 176 5.72 -20.13 -23.75
N ILE A 177 6.15 -20.45 -24.97
CA ILE A 177 6.97 -21.63 -25.25
C ILE A 177 8.27 -21.56 -24.45
N VAL A 178 8.99 -20.44 -24.49
CA VAL A 178 10.24 -20.25 -23.73
C VAL A 178 9.99 -20.39 -22.24
N ARG A 179 8.90 -19.81 -21.71
CA ARG A 179 8.57 -19.89 -20.29
C ARG A 179 8.23 -21.32 -19.83
N PHE A 180 7.52 -22.09 -20.66
CA PHE A 180 7.20 -23.48 -20.35
C PHE A 180 8.40 -24.42 -20.48
N ALA A 181 9.39 -24.05 -21.29
CA ALA A 181 10.64 -24.80 -21.43
C ALA A 181 11.67 -24.48 -20.33
N ASP A 182 11.43 -23.44 -19.51
CA ASP A 182 12.33 -23.03 -18.44
C ASP A 182 12.13 -23.94 -17.20
N GLU A 183 13.13 -24.77 -16.89
CA GLU A 183 13.13 -25.68 -15.75
C GLU A 183 13.61 -24.99 -14.46
N ASP A 184 14.39 -23.90 -14.54
CA ASP A 184 14.93 -23.17 -13.38
C ASP A 184 13.91 -22.14 -12.85
N THR A 185 12.82 -22.63 -12.29
CA THR A 185 11.69 -21.83 -11.86
C THR A 185 11.64 -21.54 -10.37
N GLU A 186 12.51 -22.18 -9.58
CA GLU A 186 12.48 -22.08 -8.12
C GLU A 186 13.78 -21.53 -7.54
N ILE A 187 13.68 -20.87 -6.41
CA ILE A 187 14.79 -20.46 -5.56
C ILE A 187 14.62 -21.04 -4.17
N LEU A 188 15.68 -21.63 -3.63
CA LEU A 188 15.72 -22.12 -2.27
C LEU A 188 16.19 -21.03 -1.31
N ILE A 189 15.34 -20.61 -0.39
CA ILE A 189 15.72 -19.76 0.74
C ILE A 189 16.13 -20.65 1.90
N THR A 190 17.41 -20.60 2.28
CA THR A 190 17.95 -21.44 3.33
C THR A 190 17.47 -20.99 4.72
N LYS A 191 17.42 -21.90 5.68
CA LYS A 191 17.03 -21.63 7.07
C LYS A 191 17.86 -20.53 7.74
N GLU A 192 19.13 -20.37 7.34
CA GLU A 192 20.04 -19.34 7.88
C GLU A 192 19.60 -17.94 7.44
N VAL A 193 19.13 -17.80 6.17
CA VAL A 193 18.59 -16.53 5.65
C VAL A 193 17.29 -16.19 6.38
N VAL A 194 16.37 -17.16 6.51
CA VAL A 194 15.12 -17.00 7.25
C VAL A 194 15.39 -16.54 8.70
N ALA A 195 16.29 -17.20 9.40
CA ALA A 195 16.67 -16.86 10.77
C ALA A 195 17.26 -15.44 10.89
N ARG A 196 18.03 -14.99 9.87
CA ARG A 196 18.59 -13.64 9.85
C ARG A 196 17.53 -12.56 9.65
N GLU A 197 16.56 -12.81 8.77
CA GLU A 197 15.49 -11.86 8.48
C GLU A 197 14.51 -11.72 9.65
N GLN A 198 14.33 -12.76 10.45
CA GLN A 198 13.45 -12.77 11.62
C GLN A 198 14.08 -12.16 12.90
N LYS A 199 15.37 -11.89 12.92
CA LYS A 199 16.08 -11.33 14.12
C LYS A 199 15.59 -9.97 14.61
N GLY A 200 14.62 -9.34 13.95
CA GLY A 200 14.02 -8.08 14.37
C GLY A 200 12.59 -8.18 14.91
N VAL A 201 12.00 -9.39 14.94
CA VAL A 201 10.56 -9.60 15.25
C VAL A 201 10.33 -10.45 16.52
N VAL A 202 11.38 -11.12 17.03
CA VAL A 202 11.28 -12.00 18.21
C VAL A 202 12.11 -11.47 19.38
#